data_fa89aff1369e7230efbffcad97bafaca
#
_entry.id   fa89aff1369e7230efbffcad97bafaca
#
_cell.length_a   1.000
_cell.length_b   1.000
_cell.length_c   1.000
_cell.angle_alpha   90.00
_cell.angle_beta   90.00
_cell.angle_gamma   90.00
#
_symmetry.space_group_name_H-M   'P 1'
#
loop_
_entity.id
_entity.type
_entity.pdbx_description
1 polymer ?
#
loop_
_entity_poly.entity_id
_entity_poly.type
_entity_poly.pdbx_seq_one_letter_code
_entity_poly.pdbx_strand_id
1 'polypeptide(L)'
;DYKSDMLTLQDKISIGKHWDNQFTYRRNKVKTNYFQDYDMNAQSNWGISSDYTYDIIGEQVSFHDEWNRLTFGVDYSKGRDNVLRAAGFDVNGNPVKTNHWYENYSFYIQEDWNFLPRWSLSGGLRHDRPETDQYTADFSSHTSKSYRLSYEITPKDTVYAGRNDFYILPGLDVLYIPQYGNAKVRPAYGYTDTVGYSHVFSDKTMFTFNWFRTKDEQSIGYDTSSKKYKNFNQGVSRGWNAQLISQIGSKWSANVGWAHLYSNVPGDNFSLGYSPKDKLTFDMIYHNKKFTGGLDGFYFIRRKNPVNSDLKGWPNDKYGIYNLSFNYEPRKDFNFYLKINNIFDKLWAEHTDVIWSDHTPGTWYSMPGRTWLFGVKMEV
;
A
#
# COMPACT_ATOMS: atom_id res chain seq x y z
N ASP A 1 10.76 18.25 -8.54
CA ASP A 1 11.48 17.15 -9.22
C ASP A 1 11.49 15.91 -8.35
N TYR A 2 11.23 14.77 -8.96
CA TYR A 2 11.30 13.45 -8.34
C TYR A 2 12.23 12.55 -9.17
N LYS A 3 13.18 11.90 -8.50
CA LYS A 3 14.06 10.91 -9.10
C LYS A 3 14.12 9.68 -8.21
N SER A 4 13.92 8.52 -8.80
CA SER A 4 14.05 7.23 -8.10
C SER A 4 14.95 6.30 -8.89
N ASP A 5 15.98 5.78 -8.22
CA ASP A 5 16.88 4.76 -8.76
C ASP A 5 16.71 3.50 -7.91
N MET A 6 16.41 2.37 -8.54
CA MET A 6 16.27 1.08 -7.86
C MET A 6 17.21 0.04 -8.49
N LEU A 7 18.00 -0.61 -7.64
CA LEU A 7 18.79 -1.78 -8.00
C LEU A 7 18.29 -2.97 -7.20
N THR A 8 18.04 -4.09 -7.86
CA THR A 8 17.76 -5.37 -7.23
C THR A 8 18.67 -6.43 -7.82
N LEU A 9 19.41 -7.11 -6.97
CA LEU A 9 20.18 -8.29 -7.29
C LEU A 9 19.55 -9.45 -6.53
N GLN A 10 19.22 -10.52 -7.22
CA GLN A 10 18.66 -11.71 -6.64
C GLN A 10 19.34 -12.93 -7.25
N ASP A 11 19.77 -13.82 -6.40
CA ASP A 11 20.29 -15.12 -6.79
C ASP A 11 19.45 -16.21 -6.13
N LYS A 12 19.13 -17.25 -6.87
CA LYS A 12 18.40 -18.42 -6.37
C LYS A 12 19.10 -19.68 -6.82
N ILE A 13 19.52 -20.47 -5.85
CA ILE A 13 20.24 -21.72 -6.06
C ILE A 13 19.41 -22.86 -5.48
N SER A 14 19.11 -23.86 -6.30
CA SER A 14 18.49 -25.12 -5.84
C SER A 14 19.57 -26.16 -5.58
N ILE A 15 19.58 -26.71 -4.38
CA ILE A 15 20.56 -27.69 -3.92
C ILE A 15 19.87 -29.03 -3.78
N GLY A 16 20.13 -29.93 -4.75
CA GLY A 16 19.42 -31.18 -4.84
C GLY A 16 17.94 -31.02 -5.18
N LYS A 17 17.08 -31.86 -4.60
CA LYS A 17 15.63 -31.87 -4.90
C LYS A 17 14.78 -31.11 -3.88
N HIS A 18 15.35 -30.80 -2.73
CA HIS A 18 14.57 -30.37 -1.57
C HIS A 18 15.00 -29.04 -0.97
N TRP A 19 16.11 -28.47 -1.39
CA TRP A 19 16.64 -27.26 -0.81
C TRP A 19 16.74 -26.14 -1.82
N ASP A 20 16.26 -24.99 -1.44
CA ASP A 20 16.46 -23.74 -2.16
C ASP A 20 17.17 -22.75 -1.23
N ASN A 21 18.15 -22.06 -1.77
CA ASN A 21 18.78 -20.90 -1.17
C ASN A 21 18.45 -19.67 -2.02
N GLN A 22 18.14 -18.55 -1.39
CA GLN A 22 17.88 -17.30 -2.08
C GLN A 22 18.58 -16.14 -1.36
N PHE A 23 19.47 -15.48 -2.07
CA PHE A 23 20.07 -14.23 -1.68
C PHE A 23 19.35 -13.06 -2.36
N THR A 24 19.15 -11.96 -1.64
CA THR A 24 18.55 -10.73 -2.20
C THR A 24 19.33 -9.52 -1.69
N TYR A 25 19.72 -8.66 -2.60
CA TYR A 25 20.16 -7.30 -2.31
C TYR A 25 19.27 -6.31 -3.05
N ARG A 26 18.74 -5.33 -2.34
CA ARG A 26 17.97 -4.25 -2.93
C ARG A 26 18.45 -2.91 -2.41
N ARG A 27 18.67 -1.98 -3.31
CA ARG A 27 18.88 -0.56 -3.00
C ARG A 27 17.82 0.28 -3.68
N ASN A 28 17.20 1.14 -2.92
CA ASN A 28 16.30 2.18 -3.44
C ASN A 28 16.82 3.54 -3.00
N LYS A 29 17.06 4.42 -3.97
CA LYS A 29 17.46 5.80 -3.73
C LYS A 29 16.41 6.72 -4.33
N VAL A 30 15.82 7.57 -3.49
CA VAL A 30 14.79 8.52 -3.88
C VAL A 30 15.26 9.93 -3.56
N LYS A 31 15.26 10.78 -4.57
CA LYS A 31 15.48 12.22 -4.40
C LYS A 31 14.21 12.96 -4.75
N THR A 32 13.75 13.77 -3.84
CA THR A 32 12.58 14.61 -4.03
C THR A 32 12.96 16.04 -3.77
N ASN A 33 12.70 16.92 -4.73
CA ASN A 33 12.78 18.35 -4.56
C ASN A 33 11.38 18.90 -4.78
N TYR A 34 10.73 19.27 -3.70
CA TYR A 34 9.44 19.94 -3.73
C TYR A 34 9.64 21.39 -3.26
N PHE A 35 9.31 22.33 -4.13
CA PHE A 35 9.36 23.74 -3.84
C PHE A 35 7.99 24.35 -4.11
N GLN A 36 7.41 24.99 -3.14
CA GLN A 36 6.15 25.68 -3.27
C GLN A 36 6.38 27.16 -3.02
N ASP A 37 6.23 27.94 -4.07
CA ASP A 37 6.32 29.40 -4.03
C ASP A 37 4.90 29.95 -3.84
N TYR A 38 4.57 30.37 -2.64
CA TYR A 38 3.25 30.90 -2.32
C TYR A 38 3.14 32.41 -2.50
N ASP A 39 4.26 33.11 -2.55
CA ASP A 39 4.28 34.55 -2.71
C ASP A 39 5.66 35.04 -3.17
N MET A 40 5.71 36.13 -3.93
CA MET A 40 6.96 36.75 -4.37
C MET A 40 7.80 37.35 -3.22
N ASN A 41 7.33 37.28 -2.00
CA ASN A 41 8.09 37.64 -0.81
C ASN A 41 8.80 36.43 -0.22
N ALA A 42 10.12 36.51 -0.12
CA ALA A 42 11.01 35.42 0.29
C ALA A 42 10.73 34.75 1.66
N GLN A 43 9.78 35.25 2.43
CA GLN A 43 9.41 34.73 3.76
C GLN A 43 8.36 33.63 3.73
N SER A 44 7.65 33.42 2.61
CA SER A 44 6.61 32.40 2.47
C SER A 44 7.00 31.20 1.60
N ASN A 45 8.18 31.22 1.03
CA ASN A 45 8.67 30.13 0.18
C ASN A 45 8.97 28.89 1.00
N TRP A 46 8.31 27.79 0.65
CA TRP A 46 8.40 26.53 1.36
C TRP A 46 8.96 25.44 0.45
N GLY A 47 10.03 24.78 0.87
CA GLY A 47 10.64 23.71 0.09
C GLY A 47 11.12 22.56 0.94
N ILE A 48 11.01 21.36 0.42
CA ILE A 48 11.61 20.15 0.99
C ILE A 48 12.49 19.52 -0.08
N SER A 49 13.76 19.30 0.27
CA SER A 49 14.64 18.41 -0.48
C SER A 49 14.92 17.19 0.38
N SER A 50 14.62 16.00 -0.12
CA SER A 50 14.90 14.73 0.54
C SER A 50 15.78 13.87 -0.35
N ASP A 51 16.81 13.26 0.22
CA ASP A 51 17.65 12.22 -0.42
C ASP A 51 17.57 10.99 0.48
N TYR A 52 16.60 10.13 0.21
CA TYR A 52 16.36 8.92 0.95
C TYR A 52 17.05 7.73 0.28
N THR A 53 17.76 6.94 1.07
CA THR A 53 18.38 5.69 0.62
C THR A 53 17.92 4.56 1.53
N TYR A 54 17.49 3.47 0.94
CA TYR A 54 17.06 2.27 1.64
C TYR A 54 17.74 1.04 1.05
N ASP A 55 18.51 0.34 1.86
CA ASP A 55 19.20 -0.89 1.52
C ASP A 55 18.58 -2.07 2.25
N ILE A 56 18.40 -3.20 1.56
CA ILE A 56 18.00 -4.48 2.13
C ILE A 56 18.99 -5.54 1.66
N ILE A 57 19.48 -6.35 2.58
CA ILE A 57 20.20 -7.58 2.32
C ILE A 57 19.45 -8.70 3.01
N GLY A 58 19.10 -9.73 2.28
CA GLY A 58 18.36 -10.87 2.82
C GLY A 58 18.93 -12.18 2.32
N GLU A 59 18.90 -13.17 3.19
CA GLU A 59 19.27 -14.55 2.90
C GLU A 59 18.19 -15.46 3.46
N GLN A 60 17.73 -16.40 2.63
CA GLN A 60 16.80 -17.43 3.09
C GLN A 60 17.16 -18.81 2.54
N VAL A 61 16.93 -19.80 3.37
CA VAL A 61 17.07 -21.22 3.02
C VAL A 61 15.71 -21.88 3.22
N SER A 62 15.24 -22.60 2.23
CA SER A 62 13.98 -23.34 2.29
C SER A 62 14.23 -24.82 2.04
N PHE A 63 13.69 -25.65 2.91
CA PHE A 63 13.49 -27.06 2.66
C PHE A 63 12.07 -27.28 2.15
N HIS A 64 11.87 -28.14 1.17
CA HIS A 64 10.53 -28.51 0.69
C HIS A 64 10.45 -29.95 0.25
N ASP A 65 9.32 -30.56 0.51
CA ASP A 65 8.90 -31.85 -0.01
C ASP A 65 7.44 -31.79 -0.49
N GLU A 66 6.78 -32.93 -0.65
CA GLU A 66 5.38 -33.02 -1.10
C GLU A 66 4.39 -32.46 -0.07
N TRP A 67 4.76 -32.43 1.21
CA TRP A 67 3.86 -32.12 2.33
C TRP A 67 4.15 -30.79 2.97
N ASN A 68 5.39 -30.34 2.95
CA ASN A 68 5.76 -29.13 3.65
C ASN A 68 6.79 -28.27 2.91
N ARG A 69 6.83 -27.01 3.32
CA ARG A 69 7.90 -26.08 3.01
C ARG A 69 8.28 -25.33 4.28
N LEU A 70 9.50 -25.57 4.76
CA LEU A 70 10.07 -24.88 5.91
C LEU A 70 11.12 -23.87 5.42
N THR A 71 10.97 -22.61 5.80
CA THR A 71 11.86 -21.53 5.40
C THR A 71 12.46 -20.86 6.64
N PHE A 72 13.76 -20.68 6.62
CA PHE A 72 14.51 -19.83 7.57
C PHE A 72 15.10 -18.66 6.82
N GLY A 73 15.08 -17.48 7.42
CA GLY A 73 15.69 -16.33 6.79
C GLY A 73 16.19 -15.30 7.78
N VAL A 74 17.10 -14.49 7.27
CA VAL A 74 17.67 -13.33 7.95
C VAL A 74 17.65 -12.13 7.00
N ASP A 75 17.24 -10.98 7.51
CA ASP A 75 17.28 -9.74 6.76
C ASP A 75 18.02 -8.66 7.56
N TYR A 76 18.80 -7.87 6.87
CA TYR A 76 19.31 -6.61 7.34
C TYR A 76 18.77 -5.51 6.45
N SER A 77 18.24 -4.45 7.05
CA SER A 77 17.82 -3.27 6.31
C SER A 77 18.35 -2.00 6.94
N LYS A 78 18.65 -1.01 6.11
CA LYS A 78 19.14 0.30 6.53
C LYS A 78 18.45 1.41 5.74
N GLY A 79 17.77 2.30 6.44
CA GLY A 79 17.20 3.54 5.91
C GLY A 79 18.03 4.76 6.32
N ARG A 80 18.28 5.66 5.38
CA ARG A 80 18.91 6.96 5.65
C ARG A 80 18.10 8.04 4.98
N ASP A 81 17.91 9.13 5.65
CA ASP A 81 17.23 10.30 5.10
C ASP A 81 18.01 11.58 5.39
N ASN A 82 18.39 12.27 4.33
CA ASN A 82 18.95 13.61 4.38
C ASN A 82 17.87 14.59 3.92
N VAL A 83 17.20 15.24 4.85
CA VAL A 83 16.18 16.23 4.57
C VAL A 83 16.72 17.64 4.77
N LEU A 84 16.61 18.46 3.74
CA LEU A 84 16.86 19.89 3.81
C LEU A 84 15.49 20.59 3.67
N ARG A 85 15.13 21.40 4.66
CA ARG A 85 13.94 22.25 4.58
C ARG A 85 14.31 23.72 4.44
N ALA A 86 13.75 24.37 3.44
CA ALA A 86 13.90 25.81 3.25
C ALA A 86 12.98 26.63 4.17
N ALA A 87 11.86 26.07 4.64
CA ALA A 87 10.90 26.78 5.51
C ALA A 87 11.01 26.43 7.01
N GLY A 88 11.97 25.63 7.40
CA GLY A 88 12.32 25.40 8.79
C GLY A 88 13.66 26.05 9.06
N PHE A 89 13.68 27.36 9.13
CA PHE A 89 14.88 28.06 9.59
C PHE A 89 15.07 27.79 11.08
N ASP A 90 16.30 27.57 11.49
CA ASP A 90 16.65 27.68 12.90
C ASP A 90 16.42 29.13 13.39
N VAL A 91 16.62 29.37 14.67
CA VAL A 91 16.46 30.70 15.28
C VAL A 91 17.34 31.77 14.64
N ASN A 92 18.32 31.38 13.81
CA ASN A 92 19.25 32.26 13.11
C ASN A 92 18.91 32.39 11.61
N GLY A 93 17.87 31.77 11.11
CA GLY A 93 17.47 31.85 9.72
C GLY A 93 18.20 30.86 8.76
N ASN A 94 18.89 29.84 9.28
CA ASN A 94 19.57 28.84 8.44
C ASN A 94 18.64 27.66 8.12
N PRO A 95 18.76 27.06 6.94
CA PRO A 95 18.01 25.83 6.59
C PRO A 95 18.36 24.69 7.55
N VAL A 96 17.36 24.04 8.11
CA VAL A 96 17.56 22.87 8.98
C VAL A 96 17.82 21.65 8.12
N LYS A 97 19.01 21.04 8.28
CA LYS A 97 19.37 19.78 7.65
C LYS A 97 19.30 18.68 8.68
N THR A 98 18.56 17.62 8.37
CA THR A 98 18.51 16.40 9.15
C THR A 98 19.25 15.30 8.41
N ASN A 99 19.99 14.48 9.14
CA ASN A 99 20.72 13.33 8.58
C ASN A 99 20.57 12.18 9.58
N HIS A 100 19.51 11.43 9.44
CA HIS A 100 19.14 10.39 10.36
C HIS A 100 19.12 9.03 9.66
N TRP A 101 19.28 7.97 10.43
CA TRP A 101 19.24 6.62 9.93
C TRP A 101 18.54 5.69 10.94
N TYR A 102 18.05 4.58 10.43
CA TYR A 102 17.67 3.40 11.21
C TYR A 102 18.20 2.14 10.53
N GLU A 103 18.41 1.12 11.32
CA GLU A 103 18.76 -0.23 10.89
C GLU A 103 17.77 -1.21 11.52
N ASN A 104 17.55 -2.34 10.86
CA ASN A 104 16.77 -3.43 11.42
C ASN A 104 17.37 -4.77 11.04
N TYR A 105 17.61 -5.59 12.07
CA TYR A 105 18.02 -6.98 11.93
C TYR A 105 16.82 -7.86 12.18
N SER A 106 16.54 -8.78 11.27
CA SER A 106 15.38 -9.63 11.37
C SER A 106 15.74 -11.08 11.17
N PHE A 107 15.12 -11.94 11.95
CA PHE A 107 15.21 -13.39 11.82
C PHE A 107 13.78 -13.92 11.69
N TYR A 108 13.57 -14.86 10.78
CA TYR A 108 12.25 -15.44 10.61
C TYR A 108 12.30 -16.94 10.30
N ILE A 109 11.23 -17.59 10.68
CA ILE A 109 10.92 -18.98 10.32
C ILE A 109 9.48 -19.01 9.81
N GLN A 110 9.25 -19.72 8.74
CA GLN A 110 7.92 -19.94 8.16
C GLN A 110 7.78 -21.41 7.79
N GLU A 111 6.61 -21.96 8.05
CA GLU A 111 6.19 -23.30 7.70
C GLU A 111 4.90 -23.25 6.89
N ASP A 112 4.86 -23.92 5.74
CA ASP A 112 3.66 -24.22 4.96
C ASP A 112 3.50 -25.74 4.91
N TRP A 113 2.51 -26.26 5.60
CA TRP A 113 2.35 -27.70 5.86
C TRP A 113 0.98 -28.24 5.47
N ASN A 114 0.95 -29.21 4.57
CA ASN A 114 -0.23 -30.01 4.19
C ASN A 114 -0.30 -31.25 5.07
N PHE A 115 -0.69 -31.10 6.34
CA PHE A 115 -0.56 -32.12 7.39
C PHE A 115 -1.59 -33.25 7.29
N LEU A 116 -2.69 -33.01 6.59
CA LEU A 116 -3.74 -34.01 6.32
C LEU A 116 -4.34 -33.74 4.92
N PRO A 117 -4.95 -34.73 4.28
CA PRO A 117 -5.73 -34.50 3.06
C PRO A 117 -6.74 -33.38 3.28
N ARG A 118 -6.75 -32.39 2.40
CA ARG A 118 -7.60 -31.19 2.42
C ARG A 118 -7.31 -30.17 3.53
N TRP A 119 -6.31 -30.39 4.37
CA TRP A 119 -5.92 -29.43 5.40
C TRP A 119 -4.53 -28.88 5.15
N SER A 120 -4.41 -27.58 5.18
CA SER A 120 -3.11 -26.92 5.17
C SER A 120 -3.00 -25.89 6.30
N LEU A 121 -1.82 -25.82 6.88
CA LEU A 121 -1.44 -24.86 7.90
C LEU A 121 -0.24 -24.07 7.39
N SER A 122 -0.36 -22.75 7.35
CA SER A 122 0.78 -21.85 7.20
C SER A 122 1.02 -21.15 8.52
N GLY A 123 2.27 -21.05 8.94
CA GLY A 123 2.63 -20.34 10.16
C GLY A 123 4.01 -19.73 10.08
N GLY A 124 4.25 -18.66 10.83
CA GLY A 124 5.54 -18.01 10.86
C GLY A 124 5.76 -17.17 12.10
N LEU A 125 7.03 -17.00 12.43
CA LEU A 125 7.53 -16.11 13.47
C LEU A 125 8.60 -15.24 12.83
N ARG A 126 8.55 -13.93 13.10
CA ARG A 126 9.59 -12.97 12.72
C ARG A 126 9.97 -12.16 13.95
N HIS A 127 11.24 -12.08 14.22
CA HIS A 127 11.80 -11.23 15.26
C HIS A 127 12.58 -10.09 14.62
N ASP A 128 12.16 -8.86 14.90
CA ASP A 128 12.77 -7.63 14.44
C ASP A 128 13.53 -6.95 15.58
N ARG A 129 14.75 -6.52 15.30
CA ARG A 129 15.60 -5.75 16.23
C ARG A 129 16.03 -4.46 15.55
N PRO A 130 15.21 -3.40 15.64
CA PRO A 130 15.54 -2.11 15.07
C PRO A 130 16.52 -1.32 15.95
N GLU A 131 17.37 -0.53 15.30
CA GLU A 131 18.30 0.41 15.91
C GLU A 131 18.22 1.75 15.17
N THR A 132 18.47 2.86 15.85
CA THR A 132 18.44 4.21 15.28
C THR A 132 19.61 5.03 15.82
N ASP A 133 19.96 6.09 15.11
CA ASP A 133 21.04 7.02 15.47
C ASP A 133 20.75 7.87 16.71
N GLN A 134 19.51 7.86 17.20
CA GLN A 134 19.13 8.62 18.41
C GLN A 134 18.59 7.71 19.50
N TYR A 135 19.25 7.75 20.65
CA TYR A 135 18.87 6.99 21.86
C TYR A 135 17.51 7.36 22.46
N THR A 136 16.82 8.35 21.93
CA THR A 136 15.50 8.80 22.44
C THR A 136 14.34 8.03 21.83
N ALA A 137 14.54 7.33 20.72
CA ALA A 137 13.51 6.48 20.13
C ALA A 137 13.59 5.08 20.76
N ASP A 138 12.57 4.72 21.53
CA ASP A 138 12.45 3.38 22.12
C ASP A 138 11.97 2.39 21.05
N PHE A 139 12.90 1.93 20.25
CA PHE A 139 12.67 0.87 19.27
C PHE A 139 12.99 -0.49 19.91
N SER A 140 12.13 -0.93 20.80
CA SER A 140 12.25 -2.27 21.38
C SER A 140 12.10 -3.34 20.28
N SER A 141 12.84 -4.44 20.45
CA SER A 141 12.67 -5.60 19.57
C SER A 141 11.23 -6.14 19.65
N HIS A 142 10.74 -6.67 18.55
CA HIS A 142 9.39 -7.17 18.44
C HIS A 142 9.35 -8.54 17.76
N THR A 143 8.44 -9.41 18.21
CA THR A 143 8.19 -10.70 17.57
C THR A 143 6.78 -10.73 17.03
N SER A 144 6.66 -10.74 15.72
CA SER A 144 5.40 -10.89 14.98
C SER A 144 5.12 -12.36 14.70
N LYS A 145 3.85 -12.75 14.78
CA LYS A 145 3.35 -14.10 14.54
C LYS A 145 2.37 -14.07 13.39
N SER A 146 2.39 -15.11 12.58
CA SER A 146 1.39 -15.34 11.57
C SER A 146 0.96 -16.80 11.59
N TYR A 147 -0.34 -17.07 11.38
CA TYR A 147 -0.84 -18.42 11.16
C TYR A 147 -2.13 -18.39 10.35
N ARG A 148 -2.32 -19.40 9.54
CA ARG A 148 -3.50 -19.61 8.72
C ARG A 148 -3.79 -21.08 8.59
N LEU A 149 -4.97 -21.50 8.99
CA LEU A 149 -5.52 -22.82 8.77
C LEU A 149 -6.49 -22.76 7.61
N SER A 150 -6.33 -23.65 6.63
CA SER A 150 -7.21 -23.78 5.48
C SER A 150 -7.77 -25.19 5.39
N TYR A 151 -9.02 -25.29 4.95
CA TYR A 151 -9.72 -26.54 4.74
C TYR A 151 -10.45 -26.54 3.39
N GLU A 152 -10.16 -27.56 2.60
CA GLU A 152 -10.78 -27.82 1.33
C GLU A 152 -12.05 -28.66 1.56
N ILE A 153 -13.21 -28.00 1.65
CA ILE A 153 -14.52 -28.65 1.88
C ILE A 153 -14.83 -29.62 0.74
N THR A 154 -14.64 -29.11 -0.48
CA THR A 154 -14.70 -29.88 -1.73
C THR A 154 -13.51 -29.45 -2.61
N PRO A 155 -13.21 -30.15 -3.73
CA PRO A 155 -12.17 -29.69 -4.67
C PRO A 155 -12.43 -28.30 -5.26
N LYS A 156 -13.61 -27.73 -5.05
CA LYS A 156 -14.03 -26.41 -5.54
C LYS A 156 -14.19 -25.37 -4.43
N ASP A 157 -14.27 -25.79 -3.18
CA ASP A 157 -14.61 -24.94 -2.04
C ASP A 157 -13.52 -24.99 -0.99
N THR A 158 -12.93 -23.86 -0.69
CA THR A 158 -11.93 -23.71 0.36
C THR A 158 -12.36 -22.62 1.35
N VAL A 159 -12.25 -22.92 2.64
CA VAL A 159 -12.36 -21.96 3.73
C VAL A 159 -11.05 -21.81 4.44
N TYR A 160 -10.80 -20.64 5.01
CA TYR A 160 -9.63 -20.44 5.84
C TYR A 160 -9.89 -19.43 6.95
N ALA A 161 -9.11 -19.55 8.02
CA ALA A 161 -9.04 -18.57 9.08
C ALA A 161 -7.59 -18.38 9.50
N GLY A 162 -7.23 -17.17 9.89
CA GLY A 162 -5.86 -16.89 10.30
C GLY A 162 -5.73 -15.55 11.00
N ARG A 163 -4.56 -15.37 11.59
CA ARG A 163 -4.11 -14.12 12.18
C ARG A 163 -2.72 -13.77 11.66
N ASN A 164 -2.50 -12.49 11.46
CA ASN A 164 -1.23 -11.95 11.04
C ASN A 164 -0.92 -10.71 11.89
N ASP A 165 0.16 -10.75 12.66
CA ASP A 165 0.65 -9.61 13.39
C ASP A 165 1.39 -8.68 12.43
N PHE A 166 1.39 -7.39 12.72
CA PHE A 166 2.19 -6.39 12.03
C PHE A 166 3.00 -5.56 13.02
N TYR A 167 4.17 -5.14 12.55
CA TYR A 167 5.07 -4.25 13.25
C TYR A 167 5.64 -3.26 12.24
N ILE A 168 5.45 -1.95 12.48
CA ILE A 168 5.78 -0.89 11.53
C ILE A 168 6.64 0.16 12.22
N LEU A 169 7.86 0.32 11.76
CA LEU A 169 8.74 1.39 12.24
C LEU A 169 8.21 2.75 11.77
N PRO A 170 8.30 3.80 12.63
CA PRO A 170 7.97 5.15 12.20
C PRO A 170 8.94 5.60 11.10
N GLY A 171 8.45 6.34 10.14
CA GLY A 171 9.30 6.99 9.15
C GLY A 171 10.25 8.02 9.79
N LEU A 172 11.41 8.22 9.20
CA LEU A 172 12.37 9.22 9.71
C LEU A 172 11.78 10.64 9.72
N ASP A 173 10.88 10.94 8.79
CA ASP A 173 10.10 12.17 8.76
C ASP A 173 9.17 12.30 9.97
N VAL A 174 8.50 11.23 10.35
CA VAL A 174 7.63 11.18 11.55
C VAL A 174 8.43 11.49 12.83
N LEU A 175 9.67 11.03 12.89
CA LEU A 175 10.54 11.22 14.04
C LEU A 175 11.19 12.60 14.09
N TYR A 176 11.72 13.06 12.96
CA TYR A 176 12.74 14.12 12.97
C TYR A 176 12.37 15.37 12.17
N ILE A 177 11.22 15.39 11.51
CA ILE A 177 10.78 16.60 10.83
C ILE A 177 10.61 17.74 11.83
N PRO A 178 11.28 18.89 11.70
CA PRO A 178 11.37 19.90 12.77
C PRO A 178 10.03 20.42 13.26
N GLN A 179 9.04 20.55 12.37
CA GLN A 179 7.74 21.14 12.69
C GLN A 179 6.78 20.15 13.35
N TYR A 180 6.78 18.88 12.88
CA TYR A 180 5.76 17.90 13.23
C TYR A 180 6.34 16.64 13.84
N GLY A 181 7.65 16.45 13.73
CA GLY A 181 8.35 15.28 14.19
C GLY A 181 8.34 15.14 15.71
N ASN A 182 8.43 13.88 16.15
CA ASN A 182 8.54 13.55 17.55
C ASN A 182 9.38 12.27 17.70
N ALA A 183 10.63 12.43 18.14
CA ALA A 183 11.56 11.33 18.36
C ALA A 183 11.12 10.32 19.45
N LYS A 184 10.05 10.62 20.19
CA LYS A 184 9.46 9.71 21.20
C LYS A 184 8.41 8.77 20.62
N VAL A 185 8.09 8.88 19.32
CA VAL A 185 7.14 7.97 18.66
C VAL A 185 7.75 6.58 18.59
N ARG A 186 6.97 5.60 19.03
CA ARG A 186 7.29 4.18 19.03
C ARG A 186 6.73 3.49 17.79
N PRO A 187 7.27 2.34 17.39
CA PRO A 187 6.70 1.56 16.31
C PRO A 187 5.22 1.24 16.50
N ALA A 188 4.47 1.25 15.41
CA ALA A 188 3.09 0.79 15.42
C ALA A 188 3.04 -0.73 15.36
N TYR A 189 2.12 -1.34 16.09
CA TYR A 189 1.92 -2.78 16.06
C TYR A 189 0.46 -3.17 16.35
N GLY A 190 0.12 -4.35 15.95
CA GLY A 190 -1.21 -4.92 16.12
C GLY A 190 -1.35 -6.21 15.33
N TYR A 191 -2.59 -6.61 15.07
CA TYR A 191 -2.87 -7.82 14.31
C TYR A 191 -4.13 -7.72 13.45
N THR A 192 -4.19 -8.58 12.45
CA THR A 192 -5.34 -8.76 11.58
C THR A 192 -5.85 -10.19 11.66
N ASP A 193 -7.08 -10.38 12.10
CA ASP A 193 -7.81 -11.63 11.97
C ASP A 193 -8.50 -11.65 10.60
N THR A 194 -8.45 -12.80 9.93
CA THR A 194 -9.06 -12.97 8.62
C THR A 194 -9.80 -14.30 8.56
N VAL A 195 -10.99 -14.28 7.97
CA VAL A 195 -11.75 -15.48 7.59
C VAL A 195 -12.09 -15.35 6.12
N GLY A 196 -11.88 -16.40 5.34
CA GLY A 196 -12.15 -16.35 3.91
C GLY A 196 -12.77 -17.61 3.37
N TYR A 197 -13.37 -17.46 2.21
CA TYR A 197 -13.97 -18.52 1.41
C TYR A 197 -13.64 -18.29 -0.06
N SER A 198 -13.33 -19.36 -0.76
CA SER A 198 -13.20 -19.36 -2.21
C SER A 198 -14.01 -20.49 -2.83
N HIS A 199 -14.62 -20.20 -3.99
CA HIS A 199 -15.34 -21.18 -4.79
C HIS A 199 -14.88 -21.12 -6.25
N VAL A 200 -14.54 -22.27 -6.79
CA VAL A 200 -14.16 -22.45 -8.21
C VAL A 200 -15.35 -23.01 -8.96
N PHE A 201 -16.10 -22.15 -9.66
CA PHE A 201 -17.24 -22.59 -10.50
C PHE A 201 -16.76 -23.44 -11.68
N SER A 202 -15.64 -23.02 -12.27
CA SER A 202 -14.97 -23.69 -13.38
C SER A 202 -13.51 -23.24 -13.44
N ASP A 203 -12.71 -23.85 -14.32
CA ASP A 203 -11.30 -23.44 -14.58
C ASP A 203 -11.14 -21.96 -14.97
N LYS A 204 -12.27 -21.30 -15.29
CA LYS A 204 -12.32 -19.94 -15.80
C LYS A 204 -13.09 -18.97 -14.91
N THR A 205 -13.71 -19.47 -13.86
CA THR A 205 -14.55 -18.62 -13.00
C THR A 205 -14.34 -18.97 -11.54
N MET A 206 -13.95 -17.98 -10.76
CA MET A 206 -13.68 -18.09 -9.33
C MET A 206 -14.32 -16.93 -8.57
N PHE A 207 -14.90 -17.23 -7.44
CA PHE A 207 -15.38 -16.28 -6.45
C PHE A 207 -14.52 -16.36 -5.20
N THR A 208 -14.20 -15.21 -4.60
CA THR A 208 -13.54 -15.12 -3.30
C THR A 208 -14.27 -14.14 -2.39
N PHE A 209 -14.32 -14.47 -1.12
CA PHE A 209 -14.83 -13.62 -0.07
C PHE A 209 -13.87 -13.64 1.11
N ASN A 210 -13.55 -12.46 1.65
CA ASN A 210 -12.72 -12.30 2.84
C ASN A 210 -13.38 -11.32 3.79
N TRP A 211 -13.50 -11.72 5.04
CA TRP A 211 -13.78 -10.83 6.15
C TRP A 211 -12.50 -10.62 6.95
N PHE A 212 -12.26 -9.40 7.43
CA PHE A 212 -11.10 -9.08 8.24
C PHE A 212 -11.44 -8.14 9.38
N ARG A 213 -10.64 -8.22 10.44
CA ARG A 213 -10.62 -7.31 11.56
C ARG A 213 -9.17 -7.03 11.95
N THR A 214 -8.76 -5.78 11.78
CA THR A 214 -7.47 -5.29 12.25
C THR A 214 -7.66 -4.59 13.59
N LYS A 215 -6.83 -4.93 14.55
CA LYS A 215 -6.72 -4.23 15.83
C LYS A 215 -5.34 -3.60 15.90
N ASP A 216 -5.31 -2.28 15.92
CA ASP A 216 -4.12 -1.52 16.23
C ASP A 216 -3.98 -1.43 17.75
N GLU A 217 -2.99 -2.09 18.31
CA GLU A 217 -2.69 -1.97 19.75
C GLU A 217 -1.93 -0.68 20.01
N GLN A 218 -1.09 -0.28 19.06
CA GLN A 218 -0.43 1.01 19.02
C GLN A 218 -0.34 1.48 17.57
N SER A 219 -0.91 2.63 17.27
CA SER A 219 -0.82 3.30 15.96
C SER A 219 0.01 4.57 16.04
N ILE A 220 0.43 5.07 14.88
CA ILE A 220 1.12 6.35 14.74
C ILE A 220 0.18 7.30 14.01
N GLY A 221 -0.02 8.49 14.54
CA GLY A 221 -0.86 9.50 13.93
C GLY A 221 -0.43 10.91 14.29
N TYR A 222 -1.02 11.88 13.58
CA TYR A 222 -0.80 13.29 13.85
C TYR A 222 -1.82 13.82 14.84
N ASP A 223 -1.36 14.43 15.92
CA ASP A 223 -2.22 15.07 16.91
C ASP A 223 -2.37 16.56 16.61
N THR A 224 -3.56 16.95 16.20
CA THR A 224 -3.88 18.34 15.84
C THR A 224 -3.75 19.31 17.01
N SER A 225 -3.91 18.84 18.25
CA SER A 225 -3.81 19.69 19.44
C SER A 225 -2.36 20.03 19.80
N SER A 226 -1.47 19.07 19.76
CA SER A 226 -0.03 19.28 19.98
C SER A 226 0.75 19.65 18.72
N LYS A 227 0.14 19.55 17.54
CA LYS A 227 0.74 19.71 16.22
C LYS A 227 1.98 18.82 16.00
N LYS A 228 1.96 17.61 16.56
CA LYS A 228 3.06 16.65 16.46
C LYS A 228 2.55 15.23 16.25
N TYR A 229 3.41 14.40 15.69
CA TYR A 229 3.16 12.97 15.65
C TYR A 229 3.22 12.37 17.06
N LYS A 230 2.35 11.42 17.34
CA LYS A 230 2.35 10.63 18.58
C LYS A 230 1.76 9.24 18.36
N ASN A 231 1.95 8.37 19.35
CA ASN A 231 1.27 7.09 19.39
C ASN A 231 -0.15 7.24 19.94
N PHE A 232 -1.06 6.47 19.36
CA PHE A 232 -2.44 6.31 19.81
C PHE A 232 -2.69 4.83 20.11
N ASN A 233 -3.51 4.57 21.12
CA ASN A 233 -3.84 3.20 21.51
C ASN A 233 -5.22 2.82 20.98
N GLN A 234 -5.40 1.53 20.67
CA GLN A 234 -6.70 0.89 20.44
C GLN A 234 -7.50 1.40 19.24
N GLY A 235 -6.92 1.24 18.04
CA GLY A 235 -7.68 1.35 16.80
C GLY A 235 -8.34 0.03 16.41
N VAL A 236 -9.49 0.09 15.74
CA VAL A 236 -10.14 -1.08 15.13
C VAL A 236 -10.61 -0.74 13.73
N SER A 237 -10.15 -1.52 12.76
CA SER A 237 -10.68 -1.54 11.41
C SER A 237 -11.27 -2.91 11.12
N ARG A 238 -12.41 -2.98 10.44
CA ARG A 238 -13.03 -4.24 10.04
C ARG A 238 -13.76 -4.07 8.73
N GLY A 239 -13.83 -5.13 7.97
CA GLY A 239 -14.50 -5.06 6.68
C GLY A 239 -14.55 -6.41 6.01
N TRP A 240 -14.99 -6.38 4.77
CA TRP A 240 -14.96 -7.53 3.90
C TRP A 240 -14.73 -7.10 2.46
N ASN A 241 -14.23 -8.02 1.66
CA ASN A 241 -14.18 -7.90 0.22
C ASN A 241 -14.70 -9.18 -0.44
N ALA A 242 -15.39 -9.00 -1.54
CA ALA A 242 -15.85 -10.08 -2.41
C ALA A 242 -15.38 -9.80 -3.83
N GLN A 243 -14.92 -10.82 -4.53
CA GLN A 243 -14.44 -10.70 -5.90
C GLN A 243 -14.91 -11.88 -6.74
N LEU A 244 -15.36 -11.58 -7.94
CA LEU A 244 -15.69 -12.55 -8.98
C LEU A 244 -14.80 -12.29 -10.18
N ILE A 245 -14.01 -13.29 -10.55
CA ILE A 245 -13.19 -13.29 -11.75
C ILE A 245 -13.74 -14.34 -12.68
N SER A 246 -14.00 -13.99 -13.93
CA SER A 246 -14.59 -14.90 -14.91
C SER A 246 -14.05 -14.66 -16.31
N GLN A 247 -13.73 -15.75 -16.99
CA GLN A 247 -13.53 -15.76 -18.44
C GLN A 247 -14.79 -16.32 -19.10
N ILE A 248 -15.53 -15.47 -19.81
CA ILE A 248 -16.81 -15.79 -20.44
C ILE A 248 -16.57 -16.16 -21.92
N GLY A 249 -16.66 -17.43 -22.20
CA GLY A 249 -16.29 -17.97 -23.53
C GLY A 249 -14.80 -17.82 -23.79
N SER A 250 -14.42 -17.58 -25.04
CA SER A 250 -13.02 -17.41 -25.47
C SER A 250 -12.59 -15.95 -25.64
N LYS A 251 -13.49 -15.02 -25.49
CA LYS A 251 -13.26 -13.62 -25.91
C LYS A 251 -13.45 -12.59 -24.81
N TRP A 252 -14.15 -12.93 -23.73
CA TRP A 252 -14.45 -11.99 -22.68
C TRP A 252 -13.81 -12.40 -21.37
N SER A 253 -13.25 -11.45 -20.66
CA SER A 253 -12.91 -11.60 -19.24
C SER A 253 -13.56 -10.48 -18.44
N ALA A 254 -13.99 -10.80 -17.24
CA ALA A 254 -14.59 -9.86 -16.31
C ALA A 254 -14.06 -10.08 -14.90
N ASN A 255 -13.84 -8.99 -14.20
CA ASN A 255 -13.47 -8.96 -12.79
C ASN A 255 -14.37 -7.93 -12.10
N VAL A 256 -15.10 -8.36 -11.08
CA VAL A 256 -15.97 -7.49 -10.30
C VAL A 256 -15.61 -7.66 -8.84
N GLY A 257 -15.33 -6.56 -8.17
CA GLY A 257 -14.99 -6.53 -6.75
C GLY A 257 -15.90 -5.60 -5.96
N TRP A 258 -16.22 -5.99 -4.74
CA TRP A 258 -16.89 -5.14 -3.76
C TRP A 258 -16.15 -5.20 -2.44
N ALA A 259 -15.73 -4.05 -1.92
CA ALA A 259 -15.08 -3.90 -0.63
C ALA A 259 -15.92 -3.01 0.29
N HIS A 260 -16.03 -3.42 1.55
CA HIS A 260 -16.65 -2.65 2.63
C HIS A 260 -15.63 -2.46 3.76
N LEU A 261 -15.46 -1.24 4.24
CA LEU A 261 -14.54 -0.89 5.32
C LEU A 261 -15.25 -0.04 6.38
N TYR A 262 -15.14 -0.48 7.61
CA TYR A 262 -15.40 0.32 8.79
C TYR A 262 -14.10 0.51 9.56
N SER A 263 -13.76 1.73 9.90
CA SER A 263 -12.55 2.02 10.67
C SER A 263 -12.81 3.05 11.76
N ASN A 264 -12.20 2.82 12.90
CA ASN A 264 -12.18 3.70 14.05
C ASN A 264 -10.80 3.61 14.71
N VAL A 265 -9.83 4.33 14.13
CA VAL A 265 -8.46 4.41 14.65
C VAL A 265 -8.24 5.81 15.19
N PRO A 266 -8.01 5.97 16.50
CA PRO A 266 -7.75 7.27 17.11
C PRO A 266 -6.50 7.91 16.50
N GLY A 267 -6.55 9.21 16.28
CA GLY A 267 -5.45 9.98 15.69
C GLY A 267 -5.30 9.85 14.19
N ASP A 268 -6.06 8.97 13.55
CA ASP A 268 -6.11 8.84 12.10
C ASP A 268 -7.21 9.74 11.50
N ASN A 269 -7.14 11.02 11.83
CA ASN A 269 -8.06 12.01 11.25
C ASN A 269 -7.78 12.25 9.77
N PHE A 270 -6.63 11.82 9.27
CA PHE A 270 -6.17 12.05 7.91
C PHE A 270 -6.44 10.89 6.95
N SER A 271 -6.11 9.66 7.32
CA SER A 271 -6.13 8.56 6.35
C SER A 271 -7.50 7.88 6.24
N LEU A 272 -8.24 7.75 7.33
CA LEU A 272 -9.50 7.02 7.33
C LEU A 272 -10.72 7.84 6.89
N GLY A 273 -10.66 9.15 7.01
CA GLY A 273 -11.66 10.03 6.44
C GLY A 273 -11.73 9.96 4.91
N TYR A 274 -10.65 9.51 4.28
CA TYR A 274 -10.55 9.41 2.82
C TYR A 274 -10.96 8.05 2.27
N SER A 275 -10.98 7.02 3.09
CA SER A 275 -11.38 5.68 2.65
C SER A 275 -12.89 5.59 2.49
N PRO A 276 -13.39 5.21 1.30
CA PRO A 276 -14.82 4.98 1.11
C PRO A 276 -15.27 3.79 1.96
N LYS A 277 -16.48 3.90 2.55
CA LYS A 277 -17.06 2.74 3.25
C LYS A 277 -17.29 1.56 2.32
N ASP A 278 -17.77 1.86 1.11
CA ASP A 278 -18.04 0.85 0.10
C ASP A 278 -17.40 1.28 -1.22
N LYS A 279 -16.70 0.35 -1.86
CA LYS A 279 -16.09 0.52 -3.17
C LYS A 279 -16.45 -0.65 -4.05
N LEU A 280 -17.09 -0.38 -5.17
CA LEU A 280 -17.24 -1.32 -6.28
C LEU A 280 -16.12 -1.08 -7.28
N THR A 281 -15.52 -2.16 -7.78
CA THR A 281 -14.57 -2.15 -8.90
C THR A 281 -15.04 -3.11 -9.96
N PHE A 282 -14.80 -2.77 -11.21
CA PHE A 282 -15.01 -3.69 -12.30
C PHE A 282 -13.99 -3.47 -13.40
N ASP A 283 -13.70 -4.53 -14.09
CA ASP A 283 -12.89 -4.60 -15.27
C ASP A 283 -13.52 -5.60 -16.22
N MET A 284 -13.76 -5.21 -17.47
CA MET A 284 -14.30 -6.06 -18.51
C MET A 284 -13.46 -5.89 -19.77
N ILE A 285 -12.91 -6.97 -20.26
CA ILE A 285 -12.07 -7.00 -21.45
C ILE A 285 -12.66 -7.92 -22.50
N TYR A 286 -12.79 -7.39 -23.69
CA TYR A 286 -13.04 -8.16 -24.90
C TYR A 286 -11.75 -8.33 -25.68
N HIS A 287 -11.44 -9.53 -26.07
CA HIS A 287 -10.27 -9.84 -26.87
C HIS A 287 -10.60 -10.77 -28.03
N ASN A 288 -10.07 -10.44 -29.21
CA ASN A 288 -9.98 -11.34 -30.34
C ASN A 288 -8.60 -11.20 -31.01
N LYS A 289 -8.38 -11.93 -32.10
CA LYS A 289 -7.05 -12.01 -32.75
C LYS A 289 -6.38 -10.66 -33.05
N LYS A 290 -7.15 -9.61 -33.30
CA LYS A 290 -6.64 -8.31 -33.73
C LYS A 290 -7.11 -7.14 -32.87
N PHE A 291 -8.09 -7.35 -32.03
CA PHE A 291 -8.75 -6.28 -31.30
C PHE A 291 -8.90 -6.64 -29.82
N THR A 292 -8.52 -5.69 -28.96
CA THR A 292 -8.80 -5.74 -27.53
C THR A 292 -9.51 -4.45 -27.13
N GLY A 293 -10.68 -4.59 -26.51
CA GLY A 293 -11.42 -3.48 -25.91
C GLY A 293 -11.58 -3.71 -24.41
N GLY A 294 -11.40 -2.68 -23.62
CA GLY A 294 -11.56 -2.75 -22.17
C GLY A 294 -12.43 -1.63 -21.63
N LEU A 295 -13.28 -1.94 -20.68
CA LEU A 295 -14.01 -1.00 -19.83
C LEU A 295 -13.66 -1.31 -18.40
N ASP A 296 -13.04 -0.38 -17.71
CA ASP A 296 -12.71 -0.49 -16.29
C ASP A 296 -13.22 0.71 -15.49
N GLY A 297 -13.33 0.53 -14.20
CA GLY A 297 -13.72 1.63 -13.33
C GLY A 297 -13.97 1.25 -11.90
N PHE A 298 -14.36 2.25 -11.15
CA PHE A 298 -14.78 2.09 -9.75
C PHE A 298 -15.95 3.02 -9.42
N TYR A 299 -16.69 2.62 -8.38
CA TYR A 299 -17.75 3.42 -7.82
C TYR A 299 -17.66 3.45 -6.30
N PHE A 300 -17.57 4.65 -5.73
CA PHE A 300 -17.62 4.86 -4.28
C PHE A 300 -19.05 5.13 -3.83
N ILE A 301 -19.50 4.42 -2.78
CA ILE A 301 -20.89 4.51 -2.27
C ILE A 301 -20.78 5.17 -0.94
N ARG A 302 -20.25 5.66 -0.25
CA ARG A 302 -20.21 6.37 1.01
C ARG A 302 -18.75 6.65 1.40
N ARG A 303 -18.32 7.81 1.03
CA ARG A 303 -17.06 8.35 1.49
C ARG A 303 -17.35 9.27 2.68
N LYS A 304 -16.79 8.97 3.84
CA LYS A 304 -16.94 9.84 4.98
C LYS A 304 -16.03 11.05 4.79
N ASN A 305 -16.61 12.27 4.77
CA ASN A 305 -15.81 13.49 4.82
C ASN A 305 -15.30 13.68 6.27
N PRO A 306 -14.00 13.80 6.51
CA PRO A 306 -13.46 14.03 7.85
C PRO A 306 -13.80 15.41 8.42
N VAL A 307 -14.09 16.38 7.57
CA VAL A 307 -14.45 17.74 7.96
C VAL A 307 -15.90 17.99 7.60
N ASN A 308 -16.68 18.53 8.53
CA ASN A 308 -18.10 18.84 8.46
C ASN A 308 -18.66 19.00 7.04
N SER A 309 -19.74 18.31 6.78
CA SER A 309 -20.40 18.01 5.52
C SER A 309 -20.89 19.18 4.65
N ASP A 310 -20.60 20.43 5.00
CA ASP A 310 -21.18 21.61 4.36
C ASP A 310 -20.30 22.27 3.29
N LEU A 311 -19.24 21.59 2.85
CA LEU A 311 -18.45 22.05 1.71
C LEU A 311 -19.30 21.94 0.43
N LYS A 312 -20.04 23.00 0.12
CA LYS A 312 -20.75 23.14 -1.16
C LYS A 312 -19.77 22.97 -2.32
N GLY A 313 -20.00 21.95 -3.14
CA GLY A 313 -19.20 21.68 -4.33
C GLY A 313 -18.26 20.48 -4.21
N TRP A 314 -18.16 19.82 -3.06
CA TRP A 314 -17.51 18.54 -2.93
C TRP A 314 -18.16 17.50 -3.85
N PRO A 315 -17.42 16.71 -4.63
CA PRO A 315 -18.00 15.59 -5.34
C PRO A 315 -18.72 14.72 -4.30
N ASN A 316 -20.02 14.53 -4.51
CA ASN A 316 -20.92 13.82 -3.62
C ASN A 316 -20.25 12.58 -3.03
N ASP A 317 -20.69 12.16 -1.84
CA ASP A 317 -20.29 10.91 -1.18
C ASP A 317 -20.31 9.66 -2.10
N LYS A 318 -20.89 9.83 -3.28
CA LYS A 318 -21.08 8.79 -4.29
C LYS A 318 -20.62 9.31 -5.65
N TYR A 319 -19.61 8.66 -6.20
CA TYR A 319 -19.20 8.92 -7.58
C TYR A 319 -18.49 7.71 -8.18
N GLY A 320 -18.52 7.63 -9.49
CA GLY A 320 -17.81 6.61 -10.25
C GLY A 320 -16.90 7.22 -11.29
N ILE A 321 -15.77 6.62 -11.51
CA ILE A 321 -14.82 6.92 -12.57
C ILE A 321 -14.74 5.69 -13.47
N TYR A 322 -14.87 5.90 -14.75
CA TYR A 322 -14.92 4.87 -15.76
C TYR A 322 -13.93 5.18 -16.87
N ASN A 323 -13.22 4.19 -17.35
CA ASN A 323 -12.22 4.30 -18.36
C ASN A 323 -12.55 3.35 -19.51
N LEU A 324 -12.13 3.73 -20.71
CA LEU A 324 -12.29 2.93 -21.91
C LEU A 324 -10.93 2.77 -22.58
N SER A 325 -10.62 1.58 -23.04
CA SER A 325 -9.40 1.27 -23.77
C SER A 325 -9.69 0.47 -25.03
N PHE A 326 -8.97 0.77 -26.08
CA PHE A 326 -8.98 0.05 -27.36
C PHE A 326 -7.58 -0.20 -27.82
N ASN A 327 -7.34 -1.40 -28.29
CA ASN A 327 -6.10 -1.82 -28.90
C ASN A 327 -6.40 -2.58 -30.19
N TYR A 328 -5.76 -2.18 -31.30
CA TYR A 328 -5.94 -2.81 -32.60
C TYR A 328 -4.60 -3.17 -33.20
N GLU A 329 -4.40 -4.44 -33.41
CA GLU A 329 -3.20 -5.06 -33.96
C GLU A 329 -3.50 -5.66 -35.33
N PRO A 330 -3.48 -4.87 -36.41
CA PRO A 330 -3.70 -5.38 -37.79
C PRO A 330 -2.62 -6.38 -38.20
N ARG A 331 -1.39 -6.19 -37.73
CA ARG A 331 -0.20 -7.05 -37.95
C ARG A 331 0.59 -7.12 -36.64
N LYS A 332 1.44 -8.14 -36.48
CA LYS A 332 2.25 -8.37 -35.29
C LYS A 332 3.21 -7.22 -34.94
N ASP A 333 3.68 -6.50 -35.96
CA ASP A 333 4.62 -5.40 -35.87
C ASP A 333 3.97 -4.02 -35.75
N PHE A 334 2.63 -3.96 -35.67
CA PHE A 334 1.90 -2.70 -35.75
C PHE A 334 0.67 -2.70 -34.80
N ASN A 335 0.64 -1.74 -33.91
CA ASN A 335 -0.40 -1.65 -32.90
C ASN A 335 -0.88 -0.20 -32.75
N PHE A 336 -2.19 0.00 -32.87
CA PHE A 336 -2.88 1.25 -32.51
C PHE A 336 -3.52 1.11 -31.13
N TYR A 337 -3.35 2.10 -30.29
CA TYR A 337 -4.06 2.14 -29.02
C TYR A 337 -4.74 3.48 -28.76
N LEU A 338 -5.90 3.41 -28.11
CA LEU A 338 -6.66 4.55 -27.61
C LEU A 338 -7.05 4.25 -26.15
N LYS A 339 -6.77 5.17 -25.25
CA LYS A 339 -7.28 5.14 -23.88
C LYS A 339 -8.00 6.44 -23.56
N ILE A 340 -9.19 6.32 -22.99
CA ILE A 340 -10.01 7.44 -22.54
C ILE A 340 -10.22 7.24 -21.05
N ASN A 341 -9.57 8.04 -20.23
CA ASN A 341 -9.78 8.00 -18.78
C ASN A 341 -10.91 8.96 -18.41
N ASN A 342 -11.67 8.60 -17.37
CA ASN A 342 -12.78 9.39 -16.86
C ASN A 342 -13.74 9.82 -17.99
N ILE A 343 -14.36 8.83 -18.65
CA ILE A 343 -15.16 9.05 -19.86
C ILE A 343 -16.32 10.04 -19.68
N PHE A 344 -16.85 10.18 -18.47
CA PHE A 344 -17.91 11.10 -18.13
C PHE A 344 -17.46 12.48 -17.67
N ASP A 345 -16.14 12.75 -17.72
CA ASP A 345 -15.55 14.02 -17.31
C ASP A 345 -15.95 14.44 -15.88
N LYS A 346 -16.02 13.46 -14.99
CA LYS A 346 -16.43 13.69 -13.61
C LYS A 346 -15.35 14.46 -12.87
N LEU A 347 -15.70 15.57 -12.23
CA LEU A 347 -14.83 16.24 -11.27
C LEU A 347 -14.71 15.35 -10.03
N TRP A 348 -13.49 15.02 -9.63
CA TRP A 348 -13.22 14.17 -8.50
C TRP A 348 -11.86 14.46 -7.84
N ALA A 349 -11.69 13.97 -6.62
CA ALA A 349 -10.43 14.06 -5.87
C ALA A 349 -10.23 12.79 -5.04
N GLU A 350 -9.02 12.28 -5.00
CA GLU A 350 -8.67 11.17 -4.10
C GLU A 350 -8.47 11.64 -2.68
N HIS A 351 -7.97 12.85 -2.53
CA HIS A 351 -7.55 13.41 -1.26
C HIS A 351 -8.03 14.86 -1.10
N THR A 352 -8.34 15.22 0.13
CA THR A 352 -8.60 16.61 0.53
C THR A 352 -7.71 16.96 1.69
N ASP A 353 -7.12 18.13 1.68
CA ASP A 353 -6.48 18.66 2.86
C ASP A 353 -7.50 18.98 3.95
N VAL A 354 -7.18 18.53 5.15
CA VAL A 354 -7.86 19.02 6.34
C VAL A 354 -7.44 20.46 6.56
N ILE A 355 -8.41 21.31 6.75
CA ILE A 355 -8.30 22.72 7.04
C ILE A 355 -7.22 22.98 8.09
N TRP A 356 -6.23 23.75 7.73
CA TRP A 356 -5.34 24.38 8.69
C TRP A 356 -6.15 25.43 9.47
N SER A 357 -6.15 25.36 10.75
CA SER A 357 -6.64 26.17 11.87
C SER A 357 -7.51 27.45 11.65
N ASP A 358 -7.77 27.88 10.43
CA ASP A 358 -8.49 29.09 10.09
C ASP A 358 -9.89 28.86 9.51
N HIS A 359 -10.36 27.60 9.50
CA HIS A 359 -11.67 27.21 8.99
C HIS A 359 -11.95 27.54 7.50
N THR A 360 -10.93 27.89 6.73
CA THR A 360 -11.10 27.98 5.27
C THR A 360 -11.35 26.61 4.68
N PRO A 361 -12.26 26.48 3.71
CA PRO A 361 -12.51 25.22 3.03
C PRO A 361 -11.22 24.66 2.44
N GLY A 362 -10.83 23.45 2.86
CA GLY A 362 -9.60 22.80 2.43
C GLY A 362 -9.46 22.76 0.91
N THR A 363 -8.23 22.79 0.47
CA THR A 363 -7.89 22.65 -0.93
C THR A 363 -8.10 21.19 -1.37
N TRP A 364 -8.65 21.03 -2.54
CA TRP A 364 -8.83 19.71 -3.14
C TRP A 364 -7.61 19.38 -3.99
N TYR A 365 -7.13 18.18 -3.86
CA TYR A 365 -6.24 17.61 -4.86
C TYR A 365 -7.11 17.05 -5.98
N SER A 366 -7.51 17.96 -6.90
CA SER A 366 -8.33 17.57 -8.04
C SER A 366 -7.57 16.60 -8.94
N MET A 367 -8.20 15.49 -9.23
CA MET A 367 -7.71 14.53 -10.21
C MET A 367 -8.10 15.00 -11.62
N PRO A 368 -7.36 14.58 -12.66
CA PRO A 368 -7.66 14.95 -14.03
C PRO A 368 -9.10 14.63 -14.41
N GLY A 369 -9.73 15.54 -15.14
CA GLY A 369 -10.96 15.30 -15.85
C GLY A 369 -10.76 14.24 -16.95
N ARG A 370 -11.57 14.27 -18.01
CA ARG A 370 -11.39 13.35 -19.13
C ARG A 370 -10.07 13.59 -19.83
N THR A 371 -9.30 12.51 -19.99
CA THR A 371 -8.04 12.53 -20.75
C THR A 371 -8.06 11.49 -21.86
N TRP A 372 -7.41 11.82 -22.95
CA TRP A 372 -7.27 10.99 -24.13
C TRP A 372 -5.80 10.67 -24.32
N LEU A 373 -5.48 9.41 -24.52
CA LEU A 373 -4.17 8.95 -24.92
C LEU A 373 -4.33 8.06 -26.14
N PHE A 374 -3.74 8.45 -27.25
CA PHE A 374 -3.67 7.57 -28.40
C PHE A 374 -2.22 7.47 -28.90
N GLY A 375 -1.90 6.38 -29.54
CA GLY A 375 -0.59 6.19 -30.11
C GLY A 375 -0.52 5.00 -31.04
N VAL A 376 0.64 4.91 -31.65
CA VAL A 376 1.02 3.84 -32.57
C VAL A 376 2.34 3.26 -32.08
N LYS A 377 2.40 1.95 -31.96
CA LYS A 377 3.64 1.22 -31.72
C LYS A 377 4.00 0.43 -32.98
N MET A 378 5.22 0.58 -33.44
CA MET A 378 5.79 -0.22 -34.51
C MET A 378 7.06 -0.90 -34.02
N GLU A 379 7.20 -2.18 -34.29
CA GLU A 379 8.42 -2.93 -34.07
C GLU A 379 9.13 -3.11 -35.43
N VAL A 380 10.40 -2.71 -35.48
CA VAL A 380 11.24 -2.76 -36.69
C VAL A 380 12.19 -3.95 -36.58
#